data_cdc56f35aabdaa09d8c1a273a94d1484
#
_entry.id   cdc56f35aabdaa09d8c1a273a94d1484
#
_cell.length_a   1.000
_cell.length_b   1.000
_cell.length_c   1.000
_cell.angle_alpha   90.00
_cell.angle_beta   90.00
_cell.angle_gamma   90.00
#
_symmetry.space_group_name_H-M   'P 1'
#
loop_
_entity.id
_entity.type
_entity.pdbx_description
1 polymer ?
#
loop_
_entity_poly.entity_id
_entity_poly.type
_entity_poly.pdbx_seq_one_letter_code
_entity_poly.pdbx_strand_id
1 'polypeptide(L)'
;VKVYEISHLADGELVGVLYFDLFNRPGKAHGSYQMQFREAENFKGRVLPISCVFSTFPQPPEGQPALLPWEYANVFFHEFGHALHMLHCKSSYRSLGSQHVAWDFVELPALINERWLRDPDLLSRFARHHLTDAPMPPELIKRIEEALHYDRIFSLNPDFLLPAIVDLRLHLMADGSGEPIDAVQVESDTLTEFGMPEAWDLVMRVTHNFHIFIGAYAAGLYSYLWADVMAADALQTFEQSPEGI
;
A
#
# COMPACT_ATOMS: atom_id res chain seq x y z
N VAL A 1 12.50 14.23 -8.99
CA VAL A 1 12.74 12.78 -8.95
C VAL A 1 14.11 12.54 -8.34
N LYS A 2 14.18 11.61 -7.37
CA LYS A 2 15.45 11.14 -6.82
C LYS A 2 15.71 9.71 -7.31
N VAL A 3 16.96 9.34 -7.49
CA VAL A 3 17.36 8.01 -7.98
C VAL A 3 18.40 7.44 -7.02
N TYR A 4 18.22 6.17 -6.66
CA TYR A 4 19.07 5.45 -5.75
C TYR A 4 19.50 4.11 -6.34
N GLU A 5 20.77 3.79 -6.20
CA GLU A 5 21.27 2.43 -6.34
C GLU A 5 21.09 1.71 -5.01
N ILE A 6 20.43 0.55 -5.05
CA ILE A 6 20.17 -0.25 -3.87
C ILE A 6 21.10 -1.43 -3.88
N SER A 7 21.86 -1.59 -2.78
CA SER A 7 22.86 -2.65 -2.63
C SER A 7 22.68 -3.38 -1.30
N HIS A 8 23.07 -4.65 -1.26
CA HIS A 8 23.16 -5.39 -0.01
C HIS A 8 24.21 -4.78 0.92
N LEU A 9 23.85 -4.61 2.19
CA LEU A 9 24.75 -4.05 3.18
C LEU A 9 25.96 -4.97 3.46
N ALA A 10 25.78 -6.28 3.37
CA ALA A 10 26.80 -7.26 3.74
C ALA A 10 27.98 -7.32 2.75
N ASP A 11 27.74 -7.17 1.46
CA ASP A 11 28.74 -7.38 0.42
C ASP A 11 28.81 -6.27 -0.63
N GLY A 12 27.89 -5.29 -0.56
CA GLY A 12 27.81 -4.18 -1.52
C GLY A 12 27.26 -4.60 -2.89
N GLU A 13 26.76 -5.83 -3.05
CA GLU A 13 26.22 -6.28 -4.32
C GLU A 13 24.99 -5.45 -4.71
N LEU A 14 24.96 -4.94 -5.94
CA LEU A 14 23.86 -4.13 -6.45
C LEU A 14 22.60 -4.99 -6.63
N VAL A 15 21.53 -4.58 -5.96
CA VAL A 15 20.21 -5.22 -6.00
C VAL A 15 19.36 -4.67 -7.13
N GLY A 16 19.35 -3.36 -7.32
CA GLY A 16 18.57 -2.70 -8.35
C GLY A 16 18.61 -1.18 -8.26
N VAL A 17 17.76 -0.53 -9.03
CA VAL A 17 17.63 0.93 -9.06
C VAL A 17 16.23 1.33 -8.65
N LEU A 18 16.15 2.31 -7.75
CA LEU A 18 14.90 2.83 -7.21
C LEU A 18 14.75 4.33 -7.52
N TYR A 19 13.63 4.68 -8.11
CA TYR A 19 13.23 6.07 -8.34
C TYR A 19 12.19 6.48 -7.30
N PHE A 20 12.34 7.68 -6.75
CA PHE A 20 11.31 8.36 -5.97
C PHE A 20 10.81 9.60 -6.71
N ASP A 21 9.56 9.57 -7.14
CA ASP A 21 8.82 10.67 -7.72
C ASP A 21 7.62 11.01 -6.83
N LEU A 22 7.88 11.71 -5.74
CA LEU A 22 6.95 11.82 -4.62
C LEU A 22 6.04 13.05 -4.68
N PHE A 23 6.45 14.11 -5.38
CA PHE A 23 5.73 15.39 -5.32
C PHE A 23 4.82 15.62 -6.50
N ASN A 24 3.73 16.32 -6.24
CA ASN A 24 2.77 16.71 -7.26
C ASN A 24 3.38 17.71 -8.25
N ARG A 25 2.93 17.65 -9.50
CA ARG A 25 3.24 18.60 -10.58
C ARG A 25 2.18 18.53 -11.70
N PRO A 26 2.08 19.55 -12.55
CA PRO A 26 1.18 19.51 -13.70
C PRO A 26 1.41 18.28 -14.58
N GLY A 27 0.33 17.62 -14.98
CA GLY A 27 0.35 16.44 -15.84
C GLY A 27 0.67 15.11 -15.13
N LYS A 28 0.89 15.10 -13.81
CA LYS A 28 1.07 13.88 -13.04
C LYS A 28 -0.29 13.32 -12.60
N ALA A 29 -0.50 12.03 -12.77
CA ALA A 29 -1.67 11.34 -12.25
C ALA A 29 -1.71 11.42 -10.72
N HIS A 30 -2.91 11.59 -10.16
CA HIS A 30 -3.10 11.62 -8.70
C HIS A 30 -2.99 10.23 -8.09
N GLY A 31 -2.63 10.22 -6.81
CA GLY A 31 -2.49 9.01 -6.01
C GLY A 31 -1.04 8.66 -5.70
N SER A 32 -0.89 7.53 -5.02
CA SER A 32 0.39 6.88 -4.78
C SER A 32 0.34 5.47 -5.32
N TYR A 33 1.41 5.05 -5.96
CA TYR A 33 1.52 3.72 -6.54
C TYR A 33 2.98 3.41 -6.83
N GLN A 34 3.28 2.13 -6.79
CA GLN A 34 4.56 1.62 -7.25
C GLN A 34 4.43 1.15 -8.71
N MET A 35 5.46 1.39 -9.50
CA MET A 35 5.54 0.93 -10.88
C MET A 35 6.91 0.30 -11.15
N GLN A 36 6.88 -0.80 -11.87
CA GLN A 36 8.09 -1.46 -12.33
C GLN A 36 8.46 -1.00 -13.74
N PHE A 37 9.67 -0.50 -13.90
CA PHE A 37 10.21 -0.15 -15.22
C PHE A 37 10.98 -1.30 -15.86
N ARG A 38 11.57 -2.17 -15.04
CA ARG A 38 12.27 -3.36 -15.50
C ARG A 38 12.21 -4.46 -14.44
N GLU A 39 11.75 -5.63 -14.83
CA GLU A 39 11.71 -6.80 -13.96
C GLU A 39 13.08 -7.44 -13.79
N ALA A 40 13.29 -8.06 -12.62
CA ALA A 40 14.42 -8.93 -12.42
C ALA A 40 14.28 -10.21 -13.26
N GLU A 41 15.36 -10.69 -13.83
CA GLU A 41 15.42 -12.02 -14.43
C GLU A 41 16.85 -12.58 -14.38
N ASN A 42 16.96 -13.90 -14.47
CA ASN A 42 18.27 -14.57 -14.54
C ASN A 42 18.29 -15.74 -15.54
N PHE A 43 17.45 -15.71 -16.57
CA PHE A 43 17.37 -16.79 -17.54
C PHE A 43 18.55 -16.80 -18.54
N LYS A 44 18.90 -15.62 -19.06
CA LYS A 44 20.04 -15.46 -20.01
C LYS A 44 21.17 -14.61 -19.44
N GLY A 45 21.22 -14.47 -18.13
CA GLY A 45 22.09 -13.59 -17.40
C GLY A 45 21.30 -12.66 -16.49
N ARG A 46 21.96 -12.17 -15.46
CA ARG A 46 21.32 -11.33 -14.44
C ARG A 46 20.91 -9.97 -14.99
N VAL A 47 19.62 -9.67 -14.92
CA VAL A 47 19.04 -8.36 -15.20
C VAL A 47 18.55 -7.77 -13.89
N LEU A 48 19.06 -6.60 -13.53
CA LEU A 48 18.68 -5.90 -12.30
C LEU A 48 17.32 -5.21 -12.48
N PRO A 49 16.45 -5.25 -11.47
CA PRO A 49 15.17 -4.58 -11.51
C PRO A 49 15.32 -3.05 -11.43
N ILE A 50 14.34 -2.35 -12.00
CA ILE A 50 14.17 -0.91 -11.85
C ILE A 50 12.75 -0.65 -11.40
N SER A 51 12.60 -0.08 -10.22
CA SER A 51 11.32 0.27 -9.60
C SER A 51 11.18 1.77 -9.43
N CYS A 52 9.95 2.25 -9.39
CA CYS A 52 9.65 3.63 -9.07
C CYS A 52 8.47 3.71 -8.10
N VAL A 53 8.61 4.50 -7.06
CA VAL A 53 7.53 4.90 -6.15
C VAL A 53 7.05 6.28 -6.57
N PHE A 54 5.78 6.37 -6.92
CA PHE A 54 5.10 7.61 -7.26
C PHE A 54 4.19 8.05 -6.13
N SER A 55 4.10 9.35 -5.91
CA SER A 55 3.11 9.97 -5.02
C SER A 55 2.78 11.37 -5.51
N THR A 56 1.70 11.94 -5.02
CA THR A 56 1.30 13.33 -5.29
C THR A 56 1.30 14.17 -4.03
N PHE A 57 2.33 14.00 -3.20
CA PHE A 57 2.48 14.82 -2.00
C PHE A 57 2.59 16.31 -2.36
N PRO A 58 2.04 17.19 -1.54
CA PRO A 58 2.22 18.63 -1.72
C PRO A 58 3.70 19.00 -1.75
N GLN A 59 4.09 19.85 -2.67
CA GLN A 59 5.44 20.40 -2.66
C GLN A 59 5.58 21.36 -1.49
N PRO A 60 6.65 21.25 -0.67
CA PRO A 60 6.91 22.24 0.34
C PRO A 60 7.27 23.59 -0.30
N PRO A 61 7.06 24.71 0.38
CA PRO A 61 7.61 25.98 -0.02
C PRO A 61 9.14 25.89 -0.17
N GLU A 62 9.70 26.74 -1.05
CA GLU A 62 11.14 26.74 -1.29
C GLU A 62 11.94 26.94 0.02
N GLY A 63 12.94 26.11 0.25
CA GLY A 63 13.77 26.14 1.46
C GLY A 63 13.12 25.55 2.72
N GLN A 64 11.90 25.01 2.62
CA GLN A 64 11.24 24.35 3.75
C GLN A 64 11.25 22.82 3.59
N PRO A 65 11.25 22.06 4.71
CA PRO A 65 11.12 20.62 4.67
C PRO A 65 9.70 20.21 4.26
N ALA A 66 9.57 19.07 3.58
CA ALA A 66 8.28 18.43 3.35
C ALA A 66 7.82 17.73 4.63
N LEU A 67 6.87 18.32 5.33
CA LEU A 67 6.23 17.69 6.49
C LEU A 67 5.01 16.90 6.00
N LEU A 68 5.06 15.59 6.16
CA LEU A 68 3.99 14.70 5.71
C LEU A 68 3.01 14.41 6.85
N PRO A 69 1.70 14.46 6.63
CA PRO A 69 0.71 13.83 7.49
C PRO A 69 1.04 12.33 7.68
N TRP A 70 0.59 11.75 8.79
CA TRP A 70 0.86 10.35 9.09
C TRP A 70 0.39 9.40 7.98
N GLU A 71 -0.81 9.65 7.45
CA GLU A 71 -1.40 8.87 6.37
C GLU A 71 -0.51 8.85 5.12
N TYR A 72 0.09 9.99 4.78
CA TYR A 72 1.01 10.07 3.64
C TYR A 72 2.33 9.34 3.90
N ALA A 73 2.81 9.37 5.14
CA ALA A 73 3.98 8.57 5.52
C ALA A 73 3.65 7.07 5.43
N ASN A 74 2.46 6.65 5.90
CA ASN A 74 2.01 5.27 5.81
C ASN A 74 1.91 4.80 4.35
N VAL A 75 1.27 5.58 3.49
CA VAL A 75 1.19 5.29 2.04
C VAL A 75 2.57 5.23 1.40
N PHE A 76 3.50 6.09 1.79
CA PHE A 76 4.89 6.01 1.32
C PHE A 76 5.57 4.69 1.70
N PHE A 77 5.40 4.24 2.95
CA PHE A 77 5.92 2.95 3.41
C PHE A 77 5.26 1.79 2.68
N HIS A 78 3.95 1.88 2.40
CA HIS A 78 3.22 0.91 1.58
C HIS A 78 3.85 0.74 0.20
N GLU A 79 3.95 1.82 -0.56
CA GLU A 79 4.52 1.79 -1.92
C GLU A 79 5.99 1.39 -1.93
N PHE A 80 6.72 1.76 -0.89
CA PHE A 80 8.10 1.32 -0.72
C PHE A 80 8.19 -0.18 -0.44
N GLY A 81 7.23 -0.76 0.28
CA GLY A 81 7.12 -2.20 0.48
C GLY A 81 6.96 -2.98 -0.82
N HIS A 82 6.10 -2.50 -1.73
CA HIS A 82 6.02 -3.05 -3.09
C HIS A 82 7.35 -2.93 -3.85
N ALA A 83 8.02 -1.78 -3.73
CA ALA A 83 9.32 -1.58 -4.38
C ALA A 83 10.39 -2.53 -3.83
N LEU A 84 10.42 -2.77 -2.52
CA LEU A 84 11.32 -3.74 -1.89
C LEU A 84 11.04 -5.16 -2.37
N HIS A 85 9.78 -5.57 -2.46
CA HIS A 85 9.39 -6.88 -3.00
C HIS A 85 9.94 -7.07 -4.41
N MET A 86 9.83 -6.07 -5.26
CA MET A 86 10.37 -6.10 -6.61
C MET A 86 11.88 -6.15 -6.67
N LEU A 87 12.55 -5.30 -5.89
CA LEU A 87 14.01 -5.20 -5.87
C LEU A 87 14.65 -6.51 -5.38
N HIS A 88 14.01 -7.22 -4.44
CA HIS A 88 14.51 -8.48 -3.89
C HIS A 88 14.03 -9.73 -4.65
N CYS A 89 13.26 -9.57 -5.72
CA CYS A 89 12.82 -10.69 -6.55
C CYS A 89 14.02 -11.41 -7.18
N LYS A 90 14.12 -12.72 -6.94
CA LYS A 90 15.19 -13.59 -7.46
C LYS A 90 14.68 -14.58 -8.51
N SER A 91 13.55 -14.28 -9.15
CA SER A 91 13.00 -15.17 -10.17
C SER A 91 13.94 -15.29 -11.38
N SER A 92 14.02 -16.50 -11.92
CA SER A 92 14.74 -16.73 -13.17
C SER A 92 13.98 -16.25 -14.40
N TYR A 93 12.67 -16.19 -14.32
CA TYR A 93 11.79 -15.79 -15.42
C TYR A 93 10.95 -14.60 -15.04
N ARG A 94 10.79 -13.62 -15.93
CA ARG A 94 9.94 -12.44 -15.71
C ARG A 94 8.51 -12.82 -15.38
N SER A 95 7.94 -13.79 -16.09
CA SER A 95 6.57 -14.28 -15.88
C SER A 95 6.32 -14.92 -14.51
N LEU A 96 7.34 -15.08 -13.69
CA LEU A 96 7.28 -15.57 -12.31
C LEU A 96 7.84 -14.53 -11.33
N GLY A 97 7.95 -13.29 -11.76
CA GLY A 97 8.41 -12.16 -10.95
C GLY A 97 7.38 -11.68 -9.93
N SER A 98 7.75 -10.68 -9.17
CA SER A 98 6.93 -10.11 -8.08
C SER A 98 5.58 -9.53 -8.53
N GLN A 99 5.44 -9.19 -9.81
CA GLN A 99 4.17 -8.72 -10.39
C GLN A 99 3.22 -9.86 -10.81
N HIS A 100 3.68 -11.09 -10.73
CA HIS A 100 2.95 -12.29 -11.19
C HIS A 100 2.59 -13.22 -10.02
N VAL A 101 2.64 -12.71 -8.79
CA VAL A 101 2.15 -13.41 -7.60
C VAL A 101 0.62 -13.43 -7.58
N ALA A 102 0.03 -14.28 -6.74
CA ALA A 102 -1.41 -14.27 -6.52
C ALA A 102 -1.89 -12.92 -5.99
N TRP A 103 -3.05 -12.46 -6.44
CA TRP A 103 -3.57 -11.14 -6.08
C TRP A 103 -3.79 -10.97 -4.58
N ASP A 104 -4.20 -12.00 -3.90
CA ASP A 104 -4.37 -12.01 -2.45
C ASP A 104 -3.04 -12.05 -1.67
N PHE A 105 -1.91 -12.09 -2.39
CA PHE A 105 -0.56 -11.98 -1.83
C PHE A 105 0.12 -10.64 -2.18
N VAL A 106 -0.29 -9.97 -3.25
CA VAL A 106 0.43 -8.81 -3.81
C VAL A 106 0.60 -7.67 -2.79
N GLU A 107 -0.37 -7.47 -1.91
CA GLU A 107 -0.36 -6.42 -0.88
C GLU A 107 0.44 -6.80 0.38
N LEU A 108 0.74 -8.08 0.59
CA LEU A 108 1.41 -8.55 1.81
C LEU A 108 2.74 -7.85 2.11
N PRO A 109 3.68 -7.71 1.16
CA PRO A 109 4.95 -7.02 1.42
C PRO A 109 4.77 -5.54 1.76
N ALA A 110 3.80 -4.88 1.14
CA ALA A 110 3.47 -3.49 1.41
C ALA A 110 2.90 -3.30 2.82
N LEU A 111 1.93 -4.13 3.21
CA LEU A 111 1.31 -4.10 4.53
C LEU A 111 2.29 -4.47 5.65
N ILE A 112 3.21 -5.39 5.43
CA ILE A 112 4.32 -5.64 6.36
C ILE A 112 5.17 -4.38 6.51
N ASN A 113 5.52 -3.73 5.41
CA ASN A 113 6.39 -2.56 5.45
C ASN A 113 5.74 -1.35 6.15
N GLU A 114 4.43 -1.18 6.06
CA GLU A 114 3.69 -0.17 6.84
C GLU A 114 3.89 -0.30 8.35
N ARG A 115 4.04 -1.54 8.85
CA ARG A 115 4.19 -1.80 10.29
C ARG A 115 5.47 -1.21 10.85
N TRP A 116 6.54 -1.12 10.04
CA TRP A 116 7.79 -0.49 10.44
C TRP A 116 7.62 0.99 10.82
N LEU A 117 6.63 1.68 10.24
CA LEU A 117 6.32 3.06 10.62
C LEU A 117 5.82 3.18 12.06
N ARG A 118 5.48 2.07 12.70
CA ARG A 118 5.02 2.01 14.11
C ARG A 118 6.13 1.58 15.07
N ASP A 119 7.27 1.17 14.55
CA ASP A 119 8.40 0.75 15.38
C ASP A 119 9.03 1.97 16.08
N PRO A 120 9.08 2.00 17.45
CA PRO A 120 9.59 3.15 18.19
C PRO A 120 11.07 3.43 17.93
N ASP A 121 11.88 2.39 17.73
CA ASP A 121 13.31 2.54 17.47
C ASP A 121 13.55 3.15 16.10
N LEU A 122 12.78 2.68 15.10
CA LEU A 122 12.82 3.25 13.76
C LEU A 122 12.34 4.70 13.77
N LEU A 123 11.20 5.00 14.41
CA LEU A 123 10.67 6.36 14.54
C LEU A 123 11.68 7.30 15.23
N SER A 124 12.39 6.83 16.25
CA SER A 124 13.39 7.63 16.94
C SER A 124 14.54 8.11 16.04
N ARG A 125 14.82 7.36 14.98
CA ARG A 125 15.91 7.66 14.04
C ARG A 125 15.53 8.69 12.99
N PHE A 126 14.32 8.63 12.42
CA PHE A 126 13.93 9.50 11.31
C PHE A 126 12.79 10.47 11.62
N ALA A 127 11.90 10.17 12.58
CA ALA A 127 10.82 11.07 12.97
C ALA A 127 11.34 12.14 13.93
N ARG A 128 12.06 13.10 13.39
CA ARG A 128 12.76 14.15 14.15
C ARG A 128 12.14 15.52 13.88
N HIS A 129 12.10 16.34 14.91
CA HIS A 129 11.54 17.69 14.79
C HIS A 129 12.42 18.56 13.87
N HIS A 130 11.81 19.08 12.81
CA HIS A 130 12.54 19.74 11.69
C HIS A 130 13.38 20.96 12.06
N LEU A 131 13.12 21.61 13.21
CA LEU A 131 13.92 22.75 13.69
C LEU A 131 14.92 22.37 14.79
N THR A 132 14.57 21.43 15.67
CA THR A 132 15.36 21.12 16.87
C THR A 132 16.12 19.82 16.78
N ASP A 133 15.83 19.01 15.78
CA ASP A 133 16.33 17.64 15.61
C ASP A 133 16.01 16.70 16.79
N ALA A 134 15.10 17.08 17.66
CA ALA A 134 14.65 16.23 18.76
C ALA A 134 13.84 15.05 18.21
N PRO A 135 13.98 13.83 18.75
CA PRO A 135 13.18 12.69 18.37
C PRO A 135 11.70 12.93 18.72
N MET A 136 10.80 12.21 18.05
CA MET A 136 9.38 12.25 18.37
C MET A 136 9.17 11.81 19.83
N PRO A 137 8.40 12.57 20.64
CA PRO A 137 8.14 12.18 22.02
C PRO A 137 7.41 10.85 22.10
N PRO A 138 7.79 9.93 23.01
CA PRO A 138 7.11 8.63 23.18
C PRO A 138 5.60 8.76 23.42
N GLU A 139 5.18 9.79 24.11
CA GLU A 139 3.75 10.08 24.37
C GLU A 139 2.99 10.38 23.07
N LEU A 140 3.63 11.01 22.10
CA LEU A 140 3.02 11.27 20.79
C LEU A 140 2.93 9.97 19.97
N ILE A 141 3.94 9.11 20.02
CA ILE A 141 3.91 7.79 19.38
C ILE A 141 2.73 6.99 19.91
N LYS A 142 2.60 6.88 21.24
CA LYS A 142 1.48 6.18 21.88
C LYS A 142 0.11 6.72 21.46
N ARG A 143 -0.04 8.04 21.39
CA ARG A 143 -1.30 8.67 20.93
C ARG A 143 -1.62 8.37 19.47
N ILE A 144 -0.60 8.26 18.62
CA ILE A 144 -0.76 7.86 17.21
C ILE A 144 -1.24 6.41 17.16
N GLU A 145 -0.61 5.50 17.90
CA GLU A 145 -1.02 4.09 17.96
C GLU A 145 -2.47 3.93 18.45
N GLU A 146 -2.85 4.64 19.51
CA GLU A 146 -4.21 4.64 20.02
C GLU A 146 -5.21 5.15 18.98
N ALA A 147 -4.88 6.25 18.28
CA ALA A 147 -5.73 6.81 17.23
C ALA A 147 -5.90 5.83 16.06
N LEU A 148 -4.82 5.20 15.60
CA LEU A 148 -4.86 4.20 14.53
C LEU A 148 -5.66 2.95 14.91
N HIS A 149 -5.62 2.55 16.18
CA HIS A 149 -6.43 1.44 16.65
C HIS A 149 -7.93 1.77 16.59
N TYR A 150 -8.32 2.96 17.02
CA TYR A 150 -9.71 3.43 16.91
C TYR A 150 -10.15 3.56 15.45
N ASP A 151 -9.35 4.19 14.63
CA ASP A 151 -9.62 4.36 13.21
C ASP A 151 -9.87 3.01 12.54
N ARG A 152 -9.01 2.03 12.77
CA ARG A 152 -9.15 0.69 12.19
C ARG A 152 -10.46 -0.02 12.56
N ILE A 153 -10.97 0.16 13.77
CA ILE A 153 -12.25 -0.43 14.17
C ILE A 153 -13.41 0.16 13.38
N PHE A 154 -13.37 1.46 13.08
CA PHE A 154 -14.45 2.17 12.41
C PHE A 154 -14.31 2.20 10.90
N SER A 155 -13.07 2.27 10.37
CA SER A 155 -12.80 2.37 8.94
C SER A 155 -12.83 1.03 8.21
N LEU A 156 -12.60 -0.09 8.90
CA LEU A 156 -12.53 -1.41 8.27
C LEU A 156 -13.79 -1.74 7.45
N ASN A 157 -14.97 -1.44 7.97
CA ASN A 157 -16.23 -1.74 7.30
C ASN A 157 -16.47 -0.86 6.07
N PRO A 158 -16.48 0.49 6.17
CA PRO A 158 -16.77 1.34 5.02
C PRO A 158 -15.63 1.42 4.00
N ASP A 159 -14.38 1.23 4.42
CA ASP A 159 -13.23 1.44 3.55
C ASP A 159 -12.82 0.18 2.77
N PHE A 160 -13.01 -0.99 3.36
CA PHE A 160 -12.52 -2.25 2.78
C PHE A 160 -13.58 -3.35 2.71
N LEU A 161 -14.24 -3.70 3.82
CA LEU A 161 -15.10 -4.89 3.86
C LEU A 161 -16.35 -4.72 2.99
N LEU A 162 -17.11 -3.64 3.18
CA LEU A 162 -18.31 -3.40 2.39
C LEU A 162 -18.01 -3.15 0.91
N PRO A 163 -16.99 -2.35 0.54
CA PRO A 163 -16.55 -2.25 -0.85
C PRO A 163 -16.17 -3.59 -1.48
N ALA A 164 -15.49 -4.48 -0.74
CA ALA A 164 -15.15 -5.82 -1.24
C ALA A 164 -16.39 -6.70 -1.45
N ILE A 165 -17.40 -6.58 -0.59
CA ILE A 165 -18.67 -7.30 -0.75
C ILE A 165 -19.45 -6.77 -1.96
N VAL A 166 -19.50 -5.45 -2.14
CA VAL A 166 -20.14 -4.81 -3.31
C VAL A 166 -19.44 -5.24 -4.59
N ASP A 167 -18.09 -5.23 -4.62
CA ASP A 167 -17.28 -5.71 -5.74
C ASP A 167 -17.64 -7.14 -6.13
N LEU A 168 -17.62 -8.06 -5.17
CA LEU A 168 -17.97 -9.46 -5.41
C LEU A 168 -19.42 -9.63 -5.90
N ARG A 169 -20.38 -8.91 -5.34
CA ARG A 169 -21.78 -8.94 -5.77
C ARG A 169 -21.95 -8.50 -7.22
N LEU A 170 -21.35 -7.36 -7.58
CA LEU A 170 -21.42 -6.85 -8.94
C LEU A 170 -20.86 -7.84 -9.96
N HIS A 171 -19.72 -8.46 -9.65
CA HIS A 171 -19.08 -9.40 -10.56
C HIS A 171 -19.80 -10.77 -10.60
N LEU A 172 -20.49 -11.17 -9.53
CA LEU A 172 -21.36 -12.36 -9.51
C LEU A 172 -22.66 -12.15 -10.29
N MET A 173 -23.17 -10.92 -10.36
CA MET A 173 -24.36 -10.58 -11.14
C MET A 173 -24.09 -10.48 -12.66
N ALA A 174 -22.84 -10.31 -13.05
CA ALA A 174 -22.43 -10.21 -14.45
C ALA A 174 -22.52 -11.60 -15.13
N ASP A 175 -23.69 -11.91 -15.69
CA ASP A 175 -24.00 -13.21 -16.31
C ASP A 175 -23.65 -13.29 -17.81
N GLY A 176 -23.08 -12.23 -18.37
CA GLY A 176 -22.75 -12.12 -19.79
C GLY A 176 -23.95 -11.80 -20.70
N SER A 177 -25.14 -11.55 -20.15
CA SER A 177 -26.34 -11.15 -20.93
C SER A 177 -26.19 -9.81 -21.62
N GLY A 178 -25.31 -8.94 -21.10
CA GLY A 178 -25.16 -7.55 -21.53
C GLY A 178 -26.22 -6.62 -20.94
N GLU A 179 -27.10 -7.09 -20.07
CA GLU A 179 -28.06 -6.25 -19.38
C GLU A 179 -27.35 -5.32 -18.38
N PRO A 180 -27.70 -4.02 -18.34
CA PRO A 180 -27.09 -3.07 -17.42
C PRO A 180 -27.38 -3.44 -15.95
N ILE A 181 -26.35 -3.42 -15.12
CA ILE A 181 -26.46 -3.54 -13.66
C ILE A 181 -26.47 -2.14 -13.06
N ASP A 182 -27.47 -1.83 -12.21
CA ASP A 182 -27.48 -0.61 -11.42
C ASP A 182 -26.52 -0.76 -10.22
N ALA A 183 -25.26 -0.35 -10.42
CA ALA A 183 -24.23 -0.49 -9.41
C ALA A 183 -24.51 0.34 -8.14
N VAL A 184 -25.21 1.47 -8.27
CA VAL A 184 -25.61 2.32 -7.13
C VAL A 184 -26.66 1.61 -6.29
N GLN A 185 -27.61 0.93 -6.95
CA GLN A 185 -28.62 0.15 -6.24
C GLN A 185 -28.00 -1.05 -5.52
N VAL A 186 -27.05 -1.75 -6.16
CA VAL A 186 -26.33 -2.87 -5.52
C VAL A 186 -25.55 -2.41 -4.28
N GLU A 187 -24.90 -1.24 -4.35
CA GLU A 187 -24.25 -0.64 -3.19
C GLU A 187 -25.24 -0.35 -2.07
N SER A 188 -26.34 0.34 -2.37
CA SER A 188 -27.38 0.71 -1.41
C SER A 188 -28.01 -0.51 -0.73
N ASP A 189 -28.36 -1.53 -1.52
CA ASP A 189 -28.95 -2.77 -1.01
C ASP A 189 -27.96 -3.52 -0.10
N THR A 190 -26.67 -3.50 -0.46
CA THR A 190 -25.61 -4.11 0.36
C THR A 190 -25.48 -3.40 1.69
N LEU A 191 -25.38 -2.06 1.70
CA LEU A 191 -25.30 -1.29 2.93
C LEU A 191 -26.50 -1.55 3.86
N THR A 192 -27.70 -1.57 3.29
CA THR A 192 -28.96 -1.85 4.02
C THR A 192 -28.95 -3.24 4.64
N GLU A 193 -28.57 -4.26 3.88
CA GLU A 193 -28.52 -5.65 4.36
C GLU A 193 -27.55 -5.84 5.53
N PHE A 194 -26.41 -5.13 5.48
CA PHE A 194 -25.42 -5.15 6.56
C PHE A 194 -25.74 -4.19 7.72
N GLY A 195 -26.93 -3.58 7.70
CA GLY A 195 -27.42 -2.72 8.79
C GLY A 195 -26.65 -1.40 8.95
N MET A 196 -26.06 -0.92 7.87
CA MET A 196 -25.37 0.38 7.90
C MET A 196 -26.40 1.52 8.07
N PRO A 197 -26.12 2.53 8.89
CA PRO A 197 -26.99 3.70 9.03
C PRO A 197 -27.16 4.40 7.66
N GLU A 198 -28.37 4.86 7.37
CA GLU A 198 -28.69 5.57 6.11
C GLU A 198 -27.78 6.79 5.83
N ALA A 199 -27.27 7.41 6.87
CA ALA A 199 -26.34 8.54 6.76
C ALA A 199 -24.89 8.15 6.45
N TRP A 200 -24.58 6.87 6.34
CA TRP A 200 -23.24 6.38 6.06
C TRP A 200 -23.09 6.02 4.58
N ASP A 201 -22.13 6.66 3.95
CA ASP A 201 -21.65 6.31 2.62
C ASP A 201 -20.31 5.57 2.71
N LEU A 202 -20.00 4.79 1.68
CA LEU A 202 -18.65 4.26 1.50
C LEU A 202 -17.69 5.42 1.20
N VAL A 203 -16.47 5.35 1.74
CA VAL A 203 -15.42 6.33 1.44
C VAL A 203 -15.11 6.34 -0.04
N MET A 204 -15.06 5.16 -0.66
CA MET A 204 -14.98 5.01 -2.10
C MET A 204 -16.26 4.38 -2.62
N ARG A 205 -17.21 5.19 -3.03
CA ARG A 205 -18.45 4.72 -3.65
C ARG A 205 -18.15 3.92 -4.90
N VAL A 206 -18.97 2.93 -5.18
CA VAL A 206 -18.79 2.03 -6.34
C VAL A 206 -18.55 2.77 -7.66
N THR A 207 -19.20 3.90 -7.87
CA THR A 207 -19.05 4.72 -9.08
C THR A 207 -17.74 5.50 -9.14
N HIS A 208 -17.00 5.60 -8.05
CA HIS A 208 -15.71 6.30 -7.95
C HIS A 208 -14.53 5.35 -7.72
N ASN A 209 -14.82 4.08 -7.40
CA ASN A 209 -13.80 3.08 -7.15
C ASN A 209 -13.37 2.40 -8.45
N PHE A 210 -12.41 2.99 -9.16
CA PHE A 210 -11.93 2.41 -10.41
C PHE A 210 -11.23 1.06 -10.22
N HIS A 211 -10.70 0.75 -9.03
CA HIS A 211 -10.03 -0.52 -8.75
C HIS A 211 -10.88 -1.74 -9.05
N ILE A 212 -12.19 -1.66 -8.77
CA ILE A 212 -13.12 -2.79 -9.01
C ILE A 212 -13.53 -2.97 -10.45
N PHE A 213 -13.15 -2.05 -11.36
CA PHE A 213 -13.48 -2.12 -12.78
C PHE A 213 -12.25 -2.16 -13.69
N ILE A 214 -11.08 -1.78 -13.20
CA ILE A 214 -9.85 -1.66 -14.00
C ILE A 214 -8.77 -2.56 -13.41
N GLY A 215 -8.22 -3.42 -14.26
CA GLY A 215 -7.10 -4.26 -13.90
C GLY A 215 -7.51 -5.45 -13.06
N ALA A 216 -6.67 -5.83 -12.14
CA ALA A 216 -6.71 -7.10 -11.49
C ALA A 216 -7.49 -7.12 -10.17
N TYR A 217 -7.99 -5.99 -9.71
CA TYR A 217 -8.82 -5.92 -8.52
C TYR A 217 -10.34 -6.10 -8.79
N ALA A 218 -10.74 -6.33 -10.03
CA ALA A 218 -12.10 -6.72 -10.37
C ALA A 218 -12.43 -8.06 -9.71
N ALA A 219 -13.46 -8.10 -8.85
CA ALA A 219 -13.75 -9.21 -7.93
C ALA A 219 -12.59 -9.58 -7.00
N GLY A 220 -11.64 -8.67 -6.80
CA GLY A 220 -10.39 -8.91 -6.08
C GLY A 220 -10.10 -7.93 -4.94
N LEU A 221 -11.00 -6.99 -4.64
CA LEU A 221 -10.77 -5.99 -3.59
C LEU A 221 -10.61 -6.63 -2.20
N TYR A 222 -11.17 -7.81 -1.97
CA TYR A 222 -11.00 -8.60 -0.74
C TYR A 222 -9.53 -8.91 -0.43
N SER A 223 -8.65 -8.86 -1.42
CA SER A 223 -7.23 -9.17 -1.29
C SER A 223 -6.51 -8.30 -0.24
N TYR A 224 -6.92 -7.04 -0.09
CA TYR A 224 -6.40 -6.16 0.95
C TYR A 224 -6.66 -6.69 2.36
N LEU A 225 -7.89 -7.17 2.61
CA LEU A 225 -8.25 -7.75 3.91
C LEU A 225 -7.51 -9.05 4.17
N TRP A 226 -7.40 -9.90 3.16
CA TRP A 226 -6.69 -11.17 3.25
C TRP A 226 -5.19 -10.96 3.51
N ALA A 227 -4.58 -10.08 2.75
CA ALA A 227 -3.17 -9.75 2.92
C ALA A 227 -2.88 -9.09 4.29
N ASP A 228 -3.82 -8.31 4.83
CA ASP A 228 -3.68 -7.71 6.17
C ASP A 228 -3.67 -8.77 7.29
N VAL A 229 -4.51 -9.81 7.18
CA VAL A 229 -4.49 -10.97 8.09
C VAL A 229 -3.13 -11.68 8.00
N MET A 230 -2.64 -11.94 6.79
CA MET A 230 -1.35 -12.57 6.58
C MET A 230 -0.18 -11.71 7.10
N ALA A 231 -0.25 -10.39 6.89
CA ALA A 231 0.75 -9.46 7.40
C ALA A 231 0.81 -9.45 8.94
N ALA A 232 -0.34 -9.50 9.60
CA ALA A 232 -0.41 -9.57 11.04
C ALA A 232 0.21 -10.87 11.60
N ASP A 233 -0.04 -12.00 10.95
CA ASP A 233 0.53 -13.31 11.32
C ASP A 233 2.06 -13.33 11.10
N ALA A 234 2.52 -12.84 9.96
CA ALA A 234 3.95 -12.75 9.65
C ALA A 234 4.70 -11.86 10.67
N LEU A 235 4.13 -10.72 11.05
CA LEU A 235 4.72 -9.83 12.04
C LEU A 235 4.86 -10.48 13.41
N GLN A 236 3.87 -11.22 13.87
CA GLN A 236 3.95 -11.95 15.11
C GLN A 236 5.16 -12.92 15.10
N THR A 237 5.44 -13.52 13.95
CA THR A 237 6.62 -14.39 13.79
C THR A 237 7.93 -13.60 13.88
N PHE A 238 7.99 -12.42 13.29
CA PHE A 238 9.19 -11.55 13.40
C PHE A 238 9.41 -11.08 14.84
N GLU A 239 8.37 -10.63 15.54
CA GLU A 239 8.46 -10.18 16.93
C GLU A 239 8.92 -11.29 17.89
N GLN A 240 8.60 -12.54 17.59
CA GLN A 240 9.02 -13.71 18.36
C GLN A 240 10.40 -14.24 17.97
N SER A 241 10.99 -13.74 16.91
CA SER A 241 12.32 -14.16 16.44
C SER A 241 13.41 -13.68 17.43
N PRO A 242 14.38 -14.55 17.78
CA PRO A 242 15.53 -14.16 18.60
C PRO A 242 16.41 -13.07 17.96
N GLU A 243 16.32 -12.94 16.65
CA GLU A 243 17.08 -11.95 15.88
C GLU A 243 16.40 -10.57 15.89
N GLY A 244 15.17 -10.51 16.43
CA GLY A 244 14.35 -9.31 16.45
C GLY A 244 13.84 -8.91 15.05
N ILE A 245 13.24 -7.76 15.03
CA ILE A 245 12.85 -7.10 13.78
C ILE A 245 14.04 -6.25 13.27
#